data_07acb3a3026e6e1974728bbc9b592b0e
#
_entry.id   07acb3a3026e6e1974728bbc9b592b0e
#
_cell.length_a   1.000
_cell.length_b   1.000
_cell.length_c   1.000
_cell.angle_alpha   90.00
_cell.angle_beta   90.00
_cell.angle_gamma   90.00
#
_symmetry.space_group_name_H-M   'P 1'
#
loop_
_entity.id
_entity.type
_entity.pdbx_description
1 polymer ?
#
loop_
_entity_poly.entity_id
_entity_poly.type
_entity_poly.pdbx_seq_one_letter_code
_entity_poly.pdbx_strand_id
1 'polypeptide(L)'
;MPKPRVLFVCIHNSARSQMAEAFLAARCGDAFDAESAGLEPGTLNPLAVEAMREVGIDISGKGTDSVADRIAEGRTYDYVITVCDEASAERCPVVPGGGQRLHWGFPDPSALEGTWEERLAETRRIRDAIQARVAAWCAARRASSSERAPEQA
;
A
#
# COMPACT_ATOMS: atom_id res chain seq x y z
N MET A 1 -19.97 -4.15 -11.94
CA MET A 1 -19.26 -5.05 -11.01
C MET A 1 -18.36 -4.23 -10.11
N PRO A 2 -18.41 -4.48 -8.81
CA PRO A 2 -17.51 -3.77 -7.91
C PRO A 2 -16.06 -4.15 -8.20
N LYS A 3 -15.17 -3.17 -8.05
CA LYS A 3 -13.74 -3.40 -8.24
C LYS A 3 -13.19 -4.23 -7.07
N PRO A 4 -12.19 -5.08 -7.31
CA PRO A 4 -11.50 -5.76 -6.22
C PRO A 4 -10.90 -4.74 -5.25
N ARG A 5 -10.99 -5.03 -3.95
CA ARG A 5 -10.42 -4.20 -2.89
C ARG A 5 -9.05 -4.71 -2.50
N VAL A 6 -8.10 -3.79 -2.41
CA VAL A 6 -6.72 -4.09 -2.01
C VAL A 6 -6.39 -3.29 -0.75
N LEU A 7 -5.99 -3.98 0.30
CA LEU A 7 -5.55 -3.34 1.54
C LEU A 7 -4.04 -3.47 1.68
N PHE A 8 -3.34 -2.35 1.73
CA PHE A 8 -1.92 -2.32 2.04
C PHE A 8 -1.74 -2.11 3.55
N VAL A 9 -0.92 -2.95 4.17
CA VAL A 9 -0.71 -2.94 5.62
C VAL A 9 0.75 -2.71 5.96
N CYS A 10 1.03 -1.77 6.85
CA CYS A 10 2.33 -1.62 7.49
C CYS A 10 2.11 -1.42 9.00
N ILE A 11 3.15 -1.07 9.74
CA ILE A 11 3.02 -0.96 11.20
C ILE A 11 2.16 0.24 11.58
N HIS A 12 2.55 1.43 11.14
CA HIS A 12 1.92 2.69 11.58
C HIS A 12 1.00 3.35 10.56
N ASN A 13 0.89 2.80 9.35
CA ASN A 13 0.17 3.44 8.23
C ASN A 13 0.69 4.86 7.95
N SER A 14 1.97 5.09 8.25
CA SER A 14 2.57 6.43 8.17
C SER A 14 3.33 6.69 6.87
N ALA A 15 3.82 5.67 6.19
CA ALA A 15 4.63 5.83 4.98
C ALA A 15 4.39 4.75 3.93
N ARG A 16 4.94 3.54 4.13
CA ARG A 16 4.96 2.47 3.11
C ARG A 16 3.57 2.12 2.56
N SER A 17 2.61 1.85 3.42
CA SER A 17 1.27 1.48 2.99
C SER A 17 0.53 2.66 2.33
N GLN A 18 0.77 3.88 2.81
CA GLN A 18 0.20 5.10 2.22
C GLN A 18 0.72 5.32 0.80
N MET A 19 2.03 5.14 0.60
CA MET A 19 2.63 5.29 -0.73
C MET A 19 2.10 4.22 -1.69
N ALA A 20 2.02 2.96 -1.23
CA ALA A 20 1.50 1.86 -2.05
C ALA A 20 0.05 2.10 -2.46
N GLU A 21 -0.79 2.51 -1.51
CA GLU A 21 -2.18 2.84 -1.78
C GLU A 21 -2.29 3.95 -2.83
N ALA A 22 -1.51 5.01 -2.66
CA ALA A 22 -1.56 6.17 -3.55
C ALA A 22 -1.12 5.80 -4.99
N PHE A 23 -0.08 4.98 -5.13
CA PHE A 23 0.38 4.54 -6.44
C PHE A 23 -0.65 3.64 -7.14
N LEU A 24 -1.27 2.72 -6.40
CA LEU A 24 -2.30 1.86 -6.98
C LEU A 24 -3.52 2.68 -7.41
N ALA A 25 -3.96 3.61 -6.57
CA ALA A 25 -5.08 4.48 -6.88
C ALA A 25 -4.79 5.37 -8.10
N ALA A 26 -3.59 5.93 -8.19
CA ALA A 26 -3.21 6.81 -9.29
C ALA A 26 -3.04 6.04 -10.61
N ARG A 27 -2.47 4.84 -10.56
CA ARG A 27 -2.15 4.06 -11.75
C ARG A 27 -3.27 3.14 -12.21
N CYS A 28 -3.97 2.51 -11.27
CA CYS A 28 -4.96 1.47 -11.55
C CYS A 28 -6.26 1.66 -10.77
N GLY A 29 -6.60 2.88 -10.41
CA GLY A 29 -7.84 3.18 -9.68
C GLY A 29 -9.10 2.84 -10.45
N ASP A 30 -8.99 2.69 -11.77
CA ASP A 30 -10.08 2.24 -12.61
C ASP A 30 -10.36 0.73 -12.45
N ALA A 31 -9.37 -0.02 -12.01
CA ALA A 31 -9.46 -1.49 -11.88
C ALA A 31 -9.50 -1.98 -10.44
N PHE A 32 -9.01 -1.20 -9.48
CA PHE A 32 -8.90 -1.59 -8.08
C PHE A 32 -9.31 -0.47 -7.14
N ASP A 33 -9.93 -0.83 -6.01
CA ASP A 33 -10.14 0.08 -4.90
C ASP A 33 -8.99 -0.12 -3.91
N ALA A 34 -8.14 0.89 -3.75
CA ALA A 34 -6.98 0.83 -2.89
C ALA A 34 -7.27 1.44 -1.52
N GLU A 35 -6.86 0.74 -0.46
CA GLU A 35 -6.94 1.23 0.91
C GLU A 35 -5.63 0.89 1.62
N SER A 36 -5.38 1.54 2.74
CA SER A 36 -4.23 1.23 3.59
C SER A 36 -4.60 1.33 5.05
N ALA A 37 -3.86 0.59 5.89
CA ALA A 37 -4.07 0.60 7.34
C ALA A 37 -2.80 0.15 8.04
N GLY A 38 -2.72 0.39 9.34
CA GLY A 38 -1.59 -0.01 10.17
C GLY A 38 -1.99 -0.93 11.30
N LEU A 39 -1.02 -1.68 11.80
CA LEU A 39 -1.22 -2.50 12.99
C LEU A 39 -1.36 -1.60 14.23
N GLU A 40 -0.59 -0.52 14.26
CA GLU A 40 -0.56 0.48 15.33
C GLU A 40 -0.53 1.87 14.67
N PRO A 41 -1.70 2.44 14.31
CA PRO A 41 -1.70 3.71 13.57
C PRO A 41 -0.95 4.82 14.28
N GLY A 42 -0.13 5.52 13.52
CA GLY A 42 0.66 6.65 14.01
C GLY A 42 0.32 7.93 13.27
N THR A 43 1.36 8.71 12.98
CA THR A 43 1.21 9.99 12.26
C THR A 43 1.84 9.85 10.88
N LEU A 44 1.23 10.49 9.88
CA LEU A 44 1.74 10.48 8.52
C LEU A 44 3.18 11.05 8.47
N ASN A 45 4.09 10.29 7.86
CA ASN A 45 5.50 10.64 7.83
C ASN A 45 5.76 11.78 6.83
N PRO A 46 6.36 12.91 7.27
CA PRO A 46 6.63 14.05 6.37
C PRO A 46 7.56 13.69 5.20
N LEU A 47 8.47 12.74 5.38
CA LEU A 47 9.35 12.26 4.31
C LEU A 47 8.52 11.62 3.19
N ALA A 48 7.52 10.83 3.55
CA ALA A 48 6.63 10.20 2.58
C ALA A 48 5.79 11.26 1.85
N VAL A 49 5.28 12.26 2.58
CA VAL A 49 4.51 13.35 1.98
C VAL A 49 5.34 14.07 0.93
N GLU A 50 6.60 14.44 1.26
CA GLU A 50 7.48 15.15 0.35
C GLU A 50 7.88 14.28 -0.84
N ALA A 51 8.24 13.03 -0.61
CA ALA A 51 8.62 12.11 -1.69
C ALA A 51 7.47 11.90 -2.68
N MET A 52 6.24 11.79 -2.21
CA MET A 52 5.08 11.63 -3.07
C MET A 52 4.74 12.91 -3.82
N ARG A 53 4.90 14.07 -3.16
CA ARG A 53 4.68 15.36 -3.80
C ARG A 53 5.59 15.54 -5.02
N GLU A 54 6.83 15.07 -4.92
CA GLU A 54 7.81 15.15 -6.02
C GLU A 54 7.35 14.42 -7.29
N VAL A 55 6.53 13.39 -7.14
CA VAL A 55 6.00 12.64 -8.28
C VAL A 55 4.54 13.00 -8.59
N GLY A 56 4.09 14.15 -8.08
CA GLY A 56 2.78 14.70 -8.40
C GLY A 56 1.61 14.12 -7.62
N ILE A 57 1.87 13.44 -6.51
CA ILE A 57 0.82 12.85 -5.68
C ILE A 57 0.82 13.50 -4.30
N ASP A 58 -0.31 14.10 -3.92
CA ASP A 58 -0.47 14.72 -2.61
C ASP A 58 -1.16 13.77 -1.64
N ILE A 59 -0.44 13.31 -0.62
CA ILE A 59 -1.00 12.49 0.45
C ILE A 59 -1.11 13.25 1.77
N SER A 60 -0.82 14.56 1.78
CA SER A 60 -0.74 15.36 3.00
C SER A 60 -2.06 15.41 3.78
N GLY A 61 -3.18 15.25 3.11
CA GLY A 61 -4.49 15.29 3.75
C GLY A 61 -4.98 13.95 4.28
N LYS A 62 -4.20 12.89 4.10
CA LYS A 62 -4.62 11.55 4.52
C LYS A 62 -4.37 11.32 6.00
N GLY A 63 -5.33 10.67 6.67
CA GLY A 63 -5.15 10.22 8.05
C GLY A 63 -4.55 8.82 8.08
N THR A 64 -4.31 8.32 9.29
CA THR A 64 -3.86 6.94 9.49
C THR A 64 -5.02 6.10 10.00
N ASP A 65 -5.10 4.87 9.53
CA ASP A 65 -6.19 3.95 9.85
C ASP A 65 -5.67 2.68 10.48
N SER A 66 -6.53 1.99 11.21
CA SER A 66 -6.20 0.74 11.90
C SER A 66 -6.79 -0.46 11.18
N VAL A 67 -5.99 -1.52 11.04
CA VAL A 67 -6.48 -2.81 10.50
C VAL A 67 -7.64 -3.32 11.38
N ALA A 68 -7.49 -3.23 12.70
CA ALA A 68 -8.51 -3.69 13.64
C ALA A 68 -9.83 -2.94 13.43
N ASP A 69 -9.76 -1.62 13.20
CA ASP A 69 -10.96 -0.81 12.95
C ASP A 69 -11.63 -1.20 11.62
N ARG A 70 -10.84 -1.48 10.58
CA ARG A 70 -11.37 -1.94 9.29
C ARG A 70 -12.13 -3.25 9.45
N ILE A 71 -11.57 -4.18 10.21
CA ILE A 71 -12.23 -5.45 10.51
C ILE A 71 -13.51 -5.23 11.31
N ALA A 72 -13.47 -4.37 12.32
CA ALA A 72 -14.63 -4.07 13.16
C ALA A 72 -15.77 -3.42 12.36
N GLU A 73 -15.44 -2.66 11.32
CA GLU A 73 -16.41 -2.05 10.41
C GLU A 73 -17.05 -3.06 9.45
N GLY A 74 -16.57 -4.30 9.47
CA GLY A 74 -17.08 -5.36 8.58
C GLY A 74 -16.56 -5.29 7.15
N ARG A 75 -15.47 -4.55 6.91
CA ARG A 75 -14.89 -4.45 5.58
C ARG A 75 -14.22 -5.75 5.17
N THR A 76 -14.33 -6.09 3.89
CA THR A 76 -13.72 -7.27 3.30
C THR A 76 -12.77 -6.85 2.17
N TYR A 77 -11.75 -7.68 1.92
CA TYR A 77 -10.72 -7.37 0.92
C TYR A 77 -10.41 -8.58 0.07
N ASP A 78 -10.16 -8.35 -1.20
CA ASP A 78 -9.77 -9.39 -2.14
C ASP A 78 -8.27 -9.66 -2.08
N TYR A 79 -7.48 -8.65 -1.70
CA TYR A 79 -6.04 -8.75 -1.53
C TYR A 79 -5.62 -8.00 -0.28
N VAL A 80 -4.77 -8.62 0.53
CA VAL A 80 -4.15 -7.97 1.68
C VAL A 80 -2.65 -8.06 1.47
N ILE A 81 -2.00 -6.93 1.27
CA ILE A 81 -0.58 -6.86 0.95
C ILE A 81 0.16 -6.16 2.09
N THR A 82 0.96 -6.92 2.84
CA THR A 82 1.79 -6.34 3.88
C THR A 82 3.06 -5.79 3.26
N VAL A 83 3.42 -4.55 3.61
CA VAL A 83 4.58 -3.85 3.06
C VAL A 83 5.60 -3.48 4.13
N CYS A 84 5.52 -4.12 5.29
CA CYS A 84 6.43 -3.99 6.42
C CYS A 84 7.44 -5.16 6.41
N ASP A 85 8.20 -5.32 7.50
CA ASP A 85 9.08 -6.47 7.65
C ASP A 85 8.28 -7.76 7.92
N GLU A 86 8.93 -8.93 7.78
CA GLU A 86 8.26 -10.22 7.97
C GLU A 86 7.69 -10.42 9.35
N ALA A 87 8.41 -10.02 10.40
CA ALA A 87 7.95 -10.18 11.78
C ALA A 87 6.68 -9.37 12.02
N SER A 88 6.63 -8.15 11.50
CA SER A 88 5.43 -7.30 11.61
C SER A 88 4.29 -7.84 10.74
N ALA A 89 4.61 -8.39 9.57
CA ALA A 89 3.60 -8.98 8.68
C ALA A 89 2.89 -10.15 9.35
N GLU A 90 3.61 -10.96 10.14
CA GLU A 90 3.03 -12.07 10.90
C GLU A 90 2.02 -11.61 11.95
N ARG A 91 2.16 -10.38 12.45
CA ARG A 91 1.24 -9.80 13.43
C ARG A 91 -0.08 -9.35 12.80
N CYS A 92 -0.15 -9.25 11.48
CA CYS A 92 -1.37 -8.81 10.81
C CYS A 92 -2.47 -9.86 10.98
N PRO A 93 -3.62 -9.48 11.54
CA PRO A 93 -4.72 -10.44 11.73
C PRO A 93 -5.28 -10.91 10.39
N VAL A 94 -6.01 -12.02 10.43
CA VAL A 94 -6.74 -12.48 9.25
C VAL A 94 -7.85 -11.49 8.95
N VAL A 95 -7.84 -10.93 7.76
CA VAL A 95 -8.83 -9.95 7.33
C VAL A 95 -9.97 -10.68 6.60
N PRO A 96 -11.23 -10.43 6.98
CA PRO A 96 -12.38 -11.10 6.33
C PRO A 96 -12.45 -10.83 4.83
N GLY A 97 -12.98 -11.77 4.08
CA GLY A 97 -13.18 -11.65 2.64
C GLY A 97 -12.60 -12.80 1.83
N GLY A 98 -11.80 -13.66 2.47
CA GLY A 98 -11.21 -14.83 1.80
C GLY A 98 -10.20 -14.50 0.71
N GLY A 99 -9.66 -13.28 0.71
CA GLY A 99 -8.75 -12.80 -0.32
C GLY A 99 -7.34 -13.36 -0.20
N GLN A 100 -6.52 -13.07 -1.21
CA GLN A 100 -5.12 -13.45 -1.21
C GLN A 100 -4.32 -12.56 -0.28
N ARG A 101 -3.39 -13.18 0.45
CA ARG A 101 -2.46 -12.48 1.32
C ARG A 101 -1.07 -12.51 0.69
N LEU A 102 -0.52 -11.33 0.47
CA LEU A 102 0.80 -11.17 -0.14
C LEU A 102 1.71 -10.38 0.81
N HIS A 103 3.01 -10.55 0.66
CA HIS A 103 3.98 -9.79 1.45
C HIS A 103 5.04 -9.17 0.54
N TRP A 104 5.16 -7.85 0.58
CA TRP A 104 6.19 -7.09 -0.15
C TRP A 104 6.98 -6.28 0.89
N GLY A 105 8.15 -6.77 1.28
CA GLY A 105 8.97 -6.09 2.28
C GLY A 105 9.67 -4.86 1.71
N PHE A 106 9.58 -3.74 2.42
CA PHE A 106 10.30 -2.50 2.09
C PHE A 106 10.91 -1.92 3.36
N PRO A 107 12.08 -1.23 3.26
CA PRO A 107 12.65 -0.54 4.41
C PRO A 107 11.69 0.53 4.94
N ASP A 108 11.78 0.79 6.25
CA ASP A 108 10.91 1.76 6.92
C ASP A 108 11.51 3.17 6.86
N PRO A 109 10.87 4.12 6.16
CA PRO A 109 11.36 5.51 6.13
C PRO A 109 11.44 6.15 7.51
N SER A 110 10.62 5.72 8.47
CA SER A 110 10.62 6.27 9.82
C SER A 110 11.81 5.81 10.66
N ALA A 111 12.52 4.77 10.21
CA ALA A 111 13.70 4.25 10.91
C ALA A 111 15.01 4.81 10.37
N LEU A 112 14.95 5.66 9.34
CA LEU A 112 16.15 6.24 8.74
C LEU A 112 16.81 7.26 9.66
N GLU A 113 18.15 7.30 9.61
CA GLU A 113 18.96 8.22 10.38
C GLU A 113 19.68 9.20 9.46
N GLY A 114 20.12 10.33 10.02
CA GLY A 114 20.85 11.35 9.29
C GLY A 114 20.07 12.64 9.15
N THR A 115 20.53 13.50 8.23
CA THR A 115 19.88 14.78 7.95
C THR A 115 18.56 14.54 7.20
N TRP A 116 17.74 15.58 7.12
CA TRP A 116 16.53 15.55 6.32
C TRP A 116 16.84 15.15 4.87
N GLU A 117 17.88 15.76 4.29
CA GLU A 117 18.27 15.49 2.90
C GLU A 117 18.69 14.04 2.68
N GLU A 118 19.46 13.48 3.62
CA GLU A 118 19.90 12.09 3.55
C GLU A 118 18.71 11.13 3.68
N ARG A 119 17.83 11.41 4.62
CA ARG A 119 16.63 10.58 4.83
C ARG A 119 15.67 10.70 3.65
N LEU A 120 15.52 11.89 3.07
CA LEU A 120 14.66 12.08 1.91
C LEU A 120 15.22 11.34 0.69
N ALA A 121 16.54 11.37 0.48
CA ALA A 121 17.17 10.64 -0.62
C ALA A 121 16.88 9.14 -0.53
N GLU A 122 16.96 8.56 0.67
CA GLU A 122 16.66 7.15 0.88
C GLU A 122 15.17 6.86 0.73
N THR A 123 14.33 7.77 1.21
CA THR A 123 12.87 7.65 1.06
C THR A 123 12.47 7.66 -0.42
N ARG A 124 13.17 8.42 -1.26
CA ARG A 124 12.94 8.41 -2.71
C ARG A 124 13.20 7.03 -3.31
N ARG A 125 14.25 6.36 -2.85
CA ARG A 125 14.55 4.99 -3.32
C ARG A 125 13.47 4.01 -2.89
N ILE A 126 13.01 4.14 -1.65
CA ILE A 126 11.92 3.30 -1.13
C ILE A 126 10.63 3.57 -1.92
N ARG A 127 10.31 4.84 -2.15
CA ARG A 127 9.17 5.26 -2.98
C ARG A 127 9.23 4.63 -4.36
N ASP A 128 10.39 4.72 -5.02
CA ASP A 128 10.55 4.19 -6.38
C ASP A 128 10.42 2.68 -6.42
N ALA A 129 10.92 1.98 -5.40
CA ALA A 129 10.78 0.54 -5.28
C ALA A 129 9.31 0.13 -5.09
N ILE A 130 8.58 0.86 -4.27
CA ILE A 130 7.14 0.62 -4.06
C ILE A 130 6.38 0.87 -5.36
N GLN A 131 6.68 1.97 -6.04
CA GLN A 131 6.05 2.31 -7.31
C GLN A 131 6.26 1.21 -8.35
N ALA A 132 7.49 0.72 -8.48
CA ALA A 132 7.82 -0.34 -9.43
C ALA A 132 7.05 -1.63 -9.11
N ARG A 133 6.96 -1.98 -7.84
CA ARG A 133 6.25 -3.20 -7.41
C ARG A 133 4.76 -3.11 -7.68
N VAL A 134 4.16 -1.98 -7.34
CA VAL A 134 2.73 -1.73 -7.60
C VAL A 134 2.45 -1.76 -9.11
N ALA A 135 3.30 -1.11 -9.90
CA ALA A 135 3.13 -1.08 -11.35
C ALA A 135 3.20 -2.48 -11.97
N ALA A 136 4.17 -3.29 -11.54
CA ALA A 136 4.34 -4.65 -12.04
C ALA A 136 3.15 -5.54 -11.64
N TRP A 137 2.70 -5.43 -10.41
CA TRP A 137 1.56 -6.21 -9.92
C TRP A 137 0.28 -5.84 -10.68
N CYS A 138 0.04 -4.56 -10.85
CA CYS A 138 -1.12 -4.06 -11.57
C CYS A 138 -1.11 -4.53 -13.04
N ALA A 139 0.04 -4.40 -13.71
CA ALA A 139 0.19 -4.83 -15.10
C ALA A 139 -0.07 -6.33 -15.26
N ALA A 140 0.45 -7.15 -14.33
CA ALA A 140 0.23 -8.59 -14.33
C ALA A 140 -1.26 -8.94 -14.15
N ARG A 141 -1.96 -8.23 -13.27
CA ARG A 141 -3.39 -8.46 -13.03
C ARG A 141 -4.23 -8.05 -14.23
N ARG A 142 -3.91 -6.93 -14.87
CA ARG A 142 -4.61 -6.48 -16.07
C ARG A 142 -4.40 -7.44 -17.23
N ALA A 143 -3.18 -7.94 -17.43
CA ALA A 143 -2.86 -8.90 -18.48
C ALA A 143 -3.63 -10.20 -18.26
N SER A 144 -3.67 -10.69 -17.01
CA SER A 144 -4.40 -11.90 -16.63
C SER A 144 -5.90 -11.75 -16.91
N SER A 145 -6.49 -10.60 -16.55
CA SER A 145 -7.90 -10.30 -16.83
C SER A 145 -8.18 -10.25 -18.32
N SER A 146 -7.29 -9.63 -19.10
CA SER A 146 -7.45 -9.52 -20.56
C SER A 146 -7.40 -10.89 -21.22
N GLU A 147 -6.50 -11.76 -20.77
CA GLU A 147 -6.38 -13.14 -21.28
C GLU A 147 -7.61 -13.97 -20.98
N ARG A 148 -8.25 -13.73 -19.85
CA ARG A 148 -9.45 -14.47 -19.45
C ARG A 148 -10.70 -14.00 -20.17
N ALA A 149 -10.78 -12.74 -20.52
CA ALA A 149 -11.98 -12.17 -21.13
C ALA A 149 -12.45 -12.92 -22.38
N PRO A 150 -11.58 -13.30 -23.36
CA PRO A 150 -12.00 -14.06 -24.52
C PRO A 150 -12.52 -15.46 -24.19
N GLU A 151 -11.96 -16.09 -23.15
CA GLU A 151 -12.36 -17.42 -22.73
C GLU A 151 -13.73 -17.42 -22.06
N GLN A 152 -14.09 -16.32 -21.43
CA GLN A 152 -15.36 -16.16 -20.73
C GLN A 152 -16.49 -15.74 -21.67
N ALA A 153 -16.12 -15.21 -22.81
CA ALA A 153 -17.09 -14.79 -23.81
C ALA A 153 -17.61 -15.99 -24.61
#